data_848a4b271d81112523bb36380fa96e12
#
_entry.id   848a4b271d81112523bb36380fa96e12
#
_cell.length_a   1.000
_cell.length_b   1.000
_cell.length_c   1.000
_cell.angle_alpha   90.00
_cell.angle_beta   90.00
_cell.angle_gamma   90.00
#
_symmetry.space_group_name_H-M   'P 1'
#
loop_
_entity.id
_entity.type
_entity.pdbx_description
1 polymer ?
#
loop_
_entity_poly.entity_id
_entity_poly.type
_entity_poly.pdbx_seq_one_letter_code
_entity_poly.pdbx_strand_id
1 'polypeptide(L)'
;THLDTGAMYRVITWGLKKENIDIDDISSVNSFLEKTNISYKNANEIMLNGKLLSTEIRKKDITSNVSAVSALLEVREFLVKIQRKLGNEIDCVIEGRDIGSVVFPNADFKFFLTADLDVRSMRRKNELKKLGEDLSIDEVKASMLRRDRIDSSREFSPLKRSEDSIEIDSTDLTIDEQIEKIIKIIKKK
;
A
#
# COMPACT_ATOMS: atom_id res chain seq x y z
N THR A 1 8.38 9.19 11.28
CA THR A 1 8.48 9.01 9.81
C THR A 1 7.24 8.32 9.27
N HIS A 2 6.81 8.64 8.02
CA HIS A 2 5.71 7.97 7.32
C HIS A 2 6.28 6.97 6.29
N LEU A 3 5.73 5.74 6.26
CA LEU A 3 6.10 4.70 5.32
C LEU A 3 4.86 4.23 4.53
N ASP A 4 4.77 4.60 3.24
CA ASP A 4 3.78 4.09 2.27
C ASP A 4 4.26 2.73 1.73
N THR A 5 3.83 1.62 2.35
CA THR A 5 4.20 0.29 1.86
C THR A 5 3.59 -0.02 0.50
N GLY A 6 2.45 0.57 0.16
CA GLY A 6 1.86 0.47 -1.17
C GLY A 6 2.78 1.03 -2.26
N ALA A 7 3.58 2.06 -1.97
CA ALA A 7 4.60 2.55 -2.89
C ALA A 7 5.68 1.50 -3.16
N MET A 8 6.08 0.69 -2.16
CA MET A 8 7.07 -0.38 -2.34
C MET A 8 6.57 -1.45 -3.32
N TYR A 9 5.30 -1.89 -3.19
CA TYR A 9 4.71 -2.84 -4.15
C TYR A 9 4.61 -2.24 -5.56
N ARG A 10 4.27 -0.95 -5.68
CA ARG A 10 4.24 -0.26 -6.98
C ARG A 10 5.63 -0.14 -7.61
N VAL A 11 6.67 0.06 -6.81
CA VAL A 11 8.06 0.09 -7.28
C VAL A 11 8.49 -1.25 -7.83
N ILE A 12 8.19 -2.35 -7.15
CA ILE A 12 8.45 -3.71 -7.66
C ILE A 12 7.67 -3.95 -8.96
N THR A 13 6.38 -3.61 -8.98
CA THR A 13 5.55 -3.73 -10.20
C THR A 13 6.15 -2.95 -11.37
N TRP A 14 6.62 -1.74 -11.12
CA TRP A 14 7.30 -0.91 -12.14
C TRP A 14 8.60 -1.58 -12.63
N GLY A 15 9.41 -2.11 -11.72
CA GLY A 15 10.67 -2.78 -12.05
C GLY A 15 10.46 -4.03 -12.90
N LEU A 16 9.58 -4.94 -12.47
CA LEU A 16 9.22 -6.15 -13.22
C LEU A 16 8.73 -5.81 -14.63
N LYS A 17 7.84 -4.83 -14.73
CA LYS A 17 7.34 -4.36 -16.02
C LYS A 17 8.42 -3.74 -16.89
N LYS A 18 9.33 -2.95 -16.31
CA LYS A 18 10.43 -2.29 -17.00
C LYS A 18 11.40 -3.30 -17.62
N GLU A 19 11.62 -4.43 -16.95
CA GLU A 19 12.48 -5.52 -17.40
C GLU A 19 11.71 -6.58 -18.21
N ASN A 20 10.40 -6.36 -18.47
CA ASN A 20 9.51 -7.30 -19.19
C ASN A 20 9.49 -8.69 -18.55
N ILE A 21 9.54 -8.76 -17.22
CA ILE A 21 9.47 -10.02 -16.46
C ILE A 21 8.00 -10.43 -16.33
N ASP A 22 7.70 -11.66 -16.73
CA ASP A 22 6.40 -12.28 -16.52
C ASP A 22 6.26 -12.63 -15.03
N ILE A 23 5.15 -12.20 -14.42
CA ILE A 23 4.88 -12.48 -13.01
C ILE A 23 4.57 -13.95 -12.73
N ASP A 24 4.21 -14.73 -13.75
CA ASP A 24 3.99 -16.17 -13.65
C ASP A 24 5.32 -16.95 -13.72
N ASP A 25 6.42 -16.35 -14.17
CA ASP A 25 7.77 -16.90 -14.09
C ASP A 25 8.43 -16.53 -12.75
N ILE A 26 8.13 -17.33 -11.73
CA ILE A 26 8.64 -17.14 -10.38
C ILE A 26 10.17 -17.13 -10.29
N SER A 27 10.86 -17.89 -11.16
CA SER A 27 12.33 -17.89 -11.20
C SER A 27 12.89 -16.55 -11.63
N SER A 28 12.33 -15.95 -12.67
CA SER A 28 12.69 -14.60 -13.13
C SER A 28 12.33 -13.54 -12.12
N VAL A 29 11.18 -13.65 -11.45
CA VAL A 29 10.78 -12.75 -10.34
C VAL A 29 11.82 -12.81 -9.21
N ASN A 30 12.21 -14.01 -8.75
CA ASN A 30 13.22 -14.16 -7.69
C ASN A 30 14.57 -13.57 -8.10
N SER A 31 15.03 -13.84 -9.33
CA SER A 31 16.29 -13.28 -9.85
C SER A 31 16.27 -11.74 -9.91
N PHE A 32 15.11 -11.14 -10.17
CA PHE A 32 14.94 -9.70 -10.12
C PHE A 32 14.98 -9.19 -8.66
N LEU A 33 14.28 -9.84 -7.73
CA LEU A 33 14.25 -9.44 -6.32
C LEU A 33 15.63 -9.50 -5.67
N GLU A 34 16.43 -10.52 -5.96
CA GLU A 34 17.80 -10.67 -5.46
C GLU A 34 18.72 -9.49 -5.81
N LYS A 35 18.49 -8.88 -6.97
CA LYS A 35 19.26 -7.71 -7.46
C LYS A 35 18.62 -6.38 -7.10
N THR A 36 17.49 -6.43 -6.40
CA THR A 36 16.68 -5.25 -6.12
C THR A 36 17.05 -4.62 -4.77
N ASN A 37 17.32 -3.32 -4.81
CA ASN A 37 17.49 -2.49 -3.63
C ASN A 37 16.41 -1.40 -3.61
N ILE A 38 15.63 -1.35 -2.52
CA ILE A 38 14.63 -0.32 -2.27
C ILE A 38 15.10 0.54 -1.12
N SER A 39 15.07 1.86 -1.32
CA SER A 39 15.37 2.84 -0.27
C SER A 39 14.45 4.05 -0.38
N TYR A 40 14.29 4.77 0.72
CA TYR A 40 13.58 6.05 0.74
C TYR A 40 14.61 7.17 0.80
N LYS A 41 14.43 8.19 -0.04
CA LYS A 41 15.17 9.44 0.07
C LYS A 41 14.55 10.36 1.12
N ASN A 42 13.21 10.35 1.18
CA ASN A 42 12.38 10.99 2.20
C ASN A 42 11.01 10.28 2.25
N ALA A 43 10.08 10.78 3.07
CA ALA A 43 8.77 10.16 3.28
C ALA A 43 7.94 9.90 2.00
N ASN A 44 8.19 10.68 0.93
CA ASN A 44 7.40 10.63 -0.32
C ASN A 44 8.20 10.17 -1.55
N GLU A 45 9.52 9.98 -1.40
CA GLU A 45 10.42 9.66 -2.50
C GLU A 45 11.06 8.30 -2.29
N ILE A 46 10.68 7.35 -3.12
CA ILE A 46 11.18 5.97 -3.09
C ILE A 46 12.15 5.73 -4.25
N MET A 47 13.20 4.97 -3.99
CA MET A 47 14.21 4.62 -4.99
C MET A 47 14.23 3.12 -5.22
N LEU A 48 14.40 2.74 -6.49
CA LEU A 48 14.70 1.38 -6.94
C LEU A 48 16.09 1.37 -7.57
N ASN A 49 17.01 0.62 -6.98
CA ASN A 49 18.41 0.52 -7.47
C ASN A 49 19.06 1.89 -7.72
N GLY A 50 18.84 2.84 -6.80
CA GLY A 50 19.34 4.21 -6.90
C GLY A 50 18.55 5.14 -7.83
N LYS A 51 17.56 4.64 -8.57
CA LYS A 51 16.67 5.47 -9.40
C LYS A 51 15.49 5.96 -8.60
N LEU A 52 15.32 7.29 -8.54
CA LEU A 52 14.16 7.91 -7.92
C LEU A 52 12.90 7.68 -8.75
N LEU A 53 11.84 7.23 -8.08
CA LEU A 53 10.52 6.98 -8.67
C LEU A 53 9.45 7.73 -7.88
N SER A 54 8.58 8.45 -8.56
CA SER A 54 7.50 9.22 -7.94
C SER A 54 6.18 9.09 -8.69
N THR A 55 6.02 9.81 -9.79
CA THR A 55 4.80 9.81 -10.62
C THR A 55 4.69 8.53 -11.46
N GLU A 56 5.81 7.94 -11.86
CA GLU A 56 5.86 6.74 -12.69
C GLU A 56 5.15 5.54 -12.05
N ILE A 57 5.31 5.37 -10.74
CA ILE A 57 4.69 4.27 -10.00
C ILE A 57 3.19 4.50 -9.69
N ARG A 58 2.67 5.67 -10.00
CA ARG A 58 1.26 6.03 -9.77
C ARG A 58 0.42 5.97 -11.05
N LYS A 59 1.03 5.74 -12.20
CA LYS A 59 0.35 5.61 -13.50
C LYS A 59 -0.60 4.41 -13.50
N LYS A 60 -1.66 4.50 -14.32
CA LYS A 60 -2.71 3.49 -14.44
C LYS A 60 -2.15 2.10 -14.74
N ASP A 61 -1.16 2.02 -15.64
CA ASP A 61 -0.53 0.77 -16.06
C ASP A 61 0.24 0.05 -14.93
N ILE A 62 0.72 0.77 -13.91
CA ILE A 62 1.32 0.20 -12.70
C ILE A 62 0.24 -0.12 -11.68
N THR A 63 -0.66 0.82 -11.40
CA THR A 63 -1.69 0.65 -10.37
C THR A 63 -2.68 -0.47 -10.68
N SER A 64 -2.93 -0.78 -11.95
CA SER A 64 -3.79 -1.91 -12.36
C SER A 64 -3.14 -3.29 -12.16
N ASN A 65 -1.80 -3.35 -12.15
CA ASN A 65 -1.05 -4.62 -12.00
C ASN A 65 -0.55 -4.86 -10.57
N VAL A 66 -0.54 -3.83 -9.71
CA VAL A 66 0.02 -3.95 -8.37
C VAL A 66 -0.66 -5.02 -7.51
N SER A 67 -1.95 -5.27 -7.70
CA SER A 67 -2.68 -6.28 -6.92
C SER A 67 -2.19 -7.69 -7.24
N ALA A 68 -1.94 -8.01 -8.51
CA ALA A 68 -1.39 -9.29 -8.92
C ALA A 68 0.04 -9.48 -8.35
N VAL A 69 0.91 -8.48 -8.53
CA VAL A 69 2.28 -8.52 -7.98
C VAL A 69 2.28 -8.63 -6.46
N SER A 70 1.37 -7.93 -5.77
CA SER A 70 1.27 -7.99 -4.31
C SER A 70 0.70 -9.30 -3.76
N ALA A 71 0.16 -10.16 -4.61
CA ALA A 71 -0.31 -11.49 -4.23
C ALA A 71 0.82 -12.55 -4.27
N LEU A 72 1.94 -12.27 -4.98
CA LEU A 72 3.07 -13.18 -5.03
C LEU A 72 3.75 -13.30 -3.66
N LEU A 73 3.95 -14.54 -3.21
CA LEU A 73 4.58 -14.83 -1.93
C LEU A 73 6.01 -14.27 -1.86
N GLU A 74 6.79 -14.46 -2.91
CA GLU A 74 8.19 -14.04 -3.02
C GLU A 74 8.33 -12.52 -2.87
N VAL A 75 7.47 -11.77 -3.55
CA VAL A 75 7.43 -10.29 -3.45
C VAL A 75 7.04 -9.86 -2.03
N ARG A 76 6.10 -10.56 -1.43
CA ARG A 76 5.66 -10.24 -0.06
C ARG A 76 6.77 -10.50 0.95
N GLU A 77 7.38 -11.68 0.93
CA GLU A 77 8.48 -12.03 1.83
C GLU A 77 9.65 -11.04 1.71
N PHE A 78 10.01 -10.69 0.47
CA PHE A 78 11.06 -9.70 0.21
C PHE A 78 10.71 -8.34 0.82
N LEU A 79 9.49 -7.82 0.54
CA LEU A 79 9.09 -6.50 1.01
C LEU A 79 8.84 -6.45 2.51
N VAL A 80 8.26 -7.49 3.12
CA VAL A 80 8.04 -7.56 4.57
C VAL A 80 9.38 -7.49 5.34
N LYS A 81 10.44 -8.14 4.84
CA LYS A 81 11.78 -8.03 5.44
C LYS A 81 12.26 -6.57 5.45
N ILE A 82 12.10 -5.86 4.34
CA ILE A 82 12.51 -4.44 4.24
C ILE A 82 11.65 -3.56 5.13
N GLN A 83 10.33 -3.76 5.12
CA GLN A 83 9.37 -3.00 5.94
C GLN A 83 9.70 -3.14 7.43
N ARG A 84 9.94 -4.37 7.90
CA ARG A 84 10.31 -4.64 9.29
C ARG A 84 11.64 -4.00 9.67
N LYS A 85 12.64 -4.07 8.79
CA LYS A 85 13.93 -3.41 9.03
C LYS A 85 13.72 -1.91 9.24
N LEU A 86 13.04 -1.25 8.30
CA LEU A 86 12.81 0.20 8.37
C LEU A 86 11.98 0.62 9.59
N GLY A 87 10.90 -0.11 9.89
CA GLY A 87 10.01 0.24 10.99
C GLY A 87 10.56 -0.06 12.38
N ASN A 88 11.59 -0.92 12.50
CA ASN A 88 12.28 -1.19 13.77
C ASN A 88 13.41 -0.18 14.07
N GLU A 89 13.87 0.56 13.07
CA GLU A 89 14.98 1.51 13.24
C GLU A 89 14.52 2.89 13.71
N ILE A 90 13.25 3.25 13.49
CA ILE A 90 12.72 4.59 13.75
C ILE A 90 11.25 4.57 14.16
N ASP A 91 10.83 5.57 14.94
CA ASP A 91 9.41 5.81 15.19
C ASP A 91 8.72 6.21 13.88
N CYS A 92 7.70 5.43 13.51
CA CYS A 92 7.04 5.58 12.23
C CYS A 92 5.54 5.30 12.26
N VAL A 93 4.85 5.92 11.31
CA VAL A 93 3.47 5.59 10.92
C VAL A 93 3.55 4.83 9.61
N ILE A 94 3.01 3.62 9.60
CA ILE A 94 3.08 2.73 8.44
C ILE A 94 1.66 2.47 7.92
N GLU A 95 1.46 2.67 6.64
CA GLU A 95 0.20 2.33 5.98
C GLU A 95 0.32 1.14 5.03
N GLY A 96 -0.74 0.34 4.96
CA GLY A 96 -0.82 -0.82 4.07
C GLY A 96 -2.09 -1.62 4.30
N ARG A 97 -2.12 -2.89 3.85
CA ARG A 97 -3.29 -3.77 3.91
C ARG A 97 -3.21 -4.78 5.05
N ASP A 98 -2.02 -5.15 5.44
CA ASP A 98 -1.73 -6.23 6.39
C ASP A 98 -0.70 -5.81 7.45
N ILE A 99 -0.52 -4.50 7.65
CA ILE A 99 0.52 -3.97 8.53
C ILE A 99 0.31 -4.46 9.96
N GLY A 100 -0.87 -4.26 10.54
CA GLY A 100 -1.16 -4.64 11.91
C GLY A 100 -1.44 -6.14 12.12
N SER A 101 -1.68 -6.90 11.05
CA SER A 101 -1.95 -8.34 11.14
C SER A 101 -0.74 -9.22 10.86
N VAL A 102 0.18 -8.77 9.96
CA VAL A 102 1.31 -9.58 9.49
C VAL A 102 2.65 -8.88 9.67
N VAL A 103 2.78 -7.64 9.23
CA VAL A 103 4.09 -6.96 9.20
C VAL A 103 4.54 -6.57 10.59
N PHE A 104 3.68 -5.88 11.35
CA PHE A 104 3.90 -5.44 12.73
C PHE A 104 2.74 -5.86 13.65
N PRO A 105 2.62 -7.16 13.95
CA PRO A 105 1.54 -7.67 14.81
C PRO A 105 1.63 -7.16 16.26
N ASN A 106 2.78 -6.65 16.67
CA ASN A 106 3.03 -6.11 18.00
C ASN A 106 3.22 -4.58 17.99
N ALA A 107 2.68 -3.87 16.98
CA ALA A 107 2.73 -2.41 16.94
C ALA A 107 2.01 -1.79 18.16
N ASP A 108 2.52 -0.67 18.70
CA ASP A 108 1.95 0.03 19.86
C ASP A 108 0.50 0.46 19.63
N PHE A 109 0.20 0.87 18.41
CA PHE A 109 -1.14 1.24 17.96
C PHE A 109 -1.44 0.66 16.60
N LYS A 110 -2.64 0.09 16.46
CA LYS A 110 -3.15 -0.43 15.19
C LYS A 110 -4.49 0.21 14.91
N PHE A 111 -4.60 0.84 13.76
CA PHE A 111 -5.82 1.48 13.30
C PHE A 111 -6.29 0.79 12.02
N PHE A 112 -7.56 0.41 11.98
CA PHE A 112 -8.21 -0.11 10.79
C PHE A 112 -9.19 0.96 10.28
N LEU A 113 -8.80 1.63 9.19
CA LEU A 113 -9.60 2.70 8.61
C LEU A 113 -10.61 2.11 7.63
N THR A 114 -11.86 2.48 7.82
CA THR A 114 -12.97 2.15 6.93
C THR A 114 -13.63 3.43 6.40
N ALA A 115 -14.34 3.31 5.31
CA ALA A 115 -15.28 4.31 4.81
C ALA A 115 -16.21 3.66 3.78
N ASP A 116 -17.39 4.23 3.61
CA ASP A 116 -18.34 3.83 2.58
C ASP A 116 -17.68 3.80 1.19
N LEU A 117 -18.04 2.81 0.38
CA LEU A 117 -17.46 2.62 -0.94
C LEU A 117 -17.67 3.84 -1.84
N ASP A 118 -18.84 4.49 -1.76
CA ASP A 118 -19.13 5.67 -2.57
C ASP A 118 -18.25 6.84 -2.17
N VAL A 119 -18.05 7.05 -0.87
CA VAL A 119 -17.15 8.08 -0.34
C VAL A 119 -15.69 7.80 -0.76
N ARG A 120 -15.23 6.56 -0.61
CA ARG A 120 -13.88 6.16 -1.04
C ARG A 120 -13.69 6.35 -2.54
N SER A 121 -14.69 6.00 -3.34
CA SER A 121 -14.65 6.14 -4.80
C SER A 121 -14.61 7.59 -5.24
N MET A 122 -15.37 8.47 -4.57
CA MET A 122 -15.33 9.91 -4.83
C MET A 122 -13.98 10.52 -4.46
N ARG A 123 -13.42 10.16 -3.29
CA ARG A 123 -12.07 10.59 -2.87
C ARG A 123 -11.04 10.16 -3.91
N ARG A 124 -11.10 8.89 -4.36
CA ARG A 124 -10.16 8.36 -5.37
C ARG A 124 -10.32 9.02 -6.74
N LYS A 125 -11.54 9.28 -7.19
CA LYS A 125 -11.80 10.03 -8.43
C LYS A 125 -11.15 11.41 -8.40
N ASN A 126 -11.30 12.14 -7.28
CA ASN A 126 -10.70 13.46 -7.13
C ASN A 126 -9.16 13.43 -7.13
N GLU A 127 -8.55 12.38 -6.56
CA GLU A 127 -7.10 12.16 -6.64
C GLU A 127 -6.65 11.91 -8.08
N LEU A 128 -7.32 11.00 -8.80
CA LEU A 128 -7.01 10.68 -10.19
C LEU A 128 -7.13 11.88 -11.10
N LYS A 129 -8.17 12.71 -10.89
CA LYS A 129 -8.35 13.95 -11.63
C LYS A 129 -7.18 14.93 -11.43
N LYS A 130 -6.64 15.04 -10.21
CA LYS A 130 -5.43 15.84 -9.94
C LYS A 130 -4.18 15.30 -10.64
N LEU A 131 -4.15 14.00 -10.96
CA LEU A 131 -3.07 13.35 -11.71
C LEU A 131 -3.30 13.40 -13.23
N GLY A 132 -4.37 14.07 -13.69
CA GLY A 132 -4.71 14.18 -15.11
C GLY A 132 -5.50 12.99 -15.67
N GLU A 133 -5.99 12.09 -14.80
CA GLU A 133 -6.83 10.96 -15.20
C GLU A 133 -8.31 11.28 -14.93
N ASP A 134 -9.11 11.38 -15.98
CA ASP A 134 -10.57 11.64 -15.89
C ASP A 134 -11.34 10.36 -16.13
N LEU A 135 -11.61 9.63 -15.05
CA LEU A 135 -12.39 8.39 -15.03
C LEU A 135 -13.81 8.67 -14.50
N SER A 136 -14.79 7.92 -15.00
CA SER A 136 -16.14 7.94 -14.43
C SER A 136 -16.13 7.37 -13.01
N ILE A 137 -17.11 7.74 -12.20
CA ILE A 137 -17.24 7.21 -10.82
C ILE A 137 -17.44 5.70 -10.83
N ASP A 138 -18.15 5.17 -11.81
CA ASP A 138 -18.42 3.73 -11.94
C ASP A 138 -17.15 2.94 -12.27
N GLU A 139 -16.28 3.47 -13.14
CA GLU A 139 -14.97 2.86 -13.43
C GLU A 139 -14.07 2.84 -12.19
N VAL A 140 -14.05 3.93 -11.44
CA VAL A 140 -13.27 4.01 -10.19
C VAL A 140 -13.82 3.01 -9.17
N LYS A 141 -15.15 2.98 -8.97
CA LYS A 141 -15.83 2.06 -8.04
C LYS A 141 -15.58 0.60 -8.41
N ALA A 142 -15.73 0.23 -9.69
CA ALA A 142 -15.46 -1.11 -10.18
C ALA A 142 -13.99 -1.52 -9.96
N SER A 143 -13.06 -0.61 -10.21
CA SER A 143 -11.63 -0.84 -9.98
C SER A 143 -11.32 -1.06 -8.50
N MET A 144 -11.92 -0.26 -7.60
CA MET A 144 -11.73 -0.39 -6.15
C MET A 144 -12.30 -1.70 -5.62
N LEU A 145 -13.53 -2.07 -6.02
CA LEU A 145 -14.15 -3.35 -5.65
C LEU A 145 -13.32 -4.55 -6.08
N ARG A 146 -12.79 -4.52 -7.30
CA ARG A 146 -11.90 -5.58 -7.79
C ARG A 146 -10.66 -5.71 -6.94
N ARG A 147 -10.03 -4.59 -6.60
CA ARG A 147 -8.84 -4.55 -5.75
C ARG A 147 -9.15 -5.05 -4.34
N ASP A 148 -10.21 -4.55 -3.71
CA ASP A 148 -10.63 -4.96 -2.37
C ASP A 148 -10.90 -6.47 -2.33
N ARG A 149 -11.51 -7.03 -3.40
CA ARG A 149 -11.72 -8.48 -3.53
C ARG A 149 -10.39 -9.23 -3.57
N ILE A 150 -9.45 -8.82 -4.42
CA ILE A 150 -8.13 -9.46 -4.53
C ILE A 150 -7.40 -9.37 -3.18
N ASP A 151 -7.34 -8.18 -2.58
CA ASP A 151 -6.63 -7.96 -1.32
C ASP A 151 -7.23 -8.79 -0.16
N SER A 152 -8.55 -9.02 -0.15
CA SER A 152 -9.23 -9.79 0.90
C SER A 152 -9.22 -11.30 0.67
N SER A 153 -9.15 -11.77 -0.58
CA SER A 153 -9.24 -13.19 -0.92
C SER A 153 -7.90 -13.86 -1.22
N ARG A 154 -6.79 -13.10 -1.22
CA ARG A 154 -5.47 -13.68 -1.47
C ARG A 154 -5.08 -14.67 -0.38
N GLU A 155 -4.37 -15.72 -0.76
CA GLU A 155 -3.93 -16.79 0.13
C GLU A 155 -2.97 -16.28 1.21
N PHE A 156 -2.03 -15.41 0.80
CA PHE A 156 -1.01 -14.88 1.71
C PHE A 156 -1.34 -13.45 2.14
N SER A 157 -1.35 -13.22 3.46
CA SER A 157 -1.57 -11.91 4.09
C SER A 157 -2.82 -11.18 3.55
N PRO A 158 -4.03 -11.75 3.63
CA PRO A 158 -5.24 -11.09 3.18
C PRO A 158 -5.48 -9.79 3.94
N LEU A 159 -6.18 -8.84 3.30
CA LEU A 159 -6.68 -7.66 3.99
C LEU A 159 -7.67 -8.11 5.07
N LYS A 160 -7.23 -8.07 6.31
CA LYS A 160 -8.02 -8.50 7.47
C LYS A 160 -7.77 -7.55 8.64
N ARG A 161 -8.84 -7.16 9.30
CA ARG A 161 -8.74 -6.44 10.56
C ARG A 161 -8.11 -7.34 11.62
N SER A 162 -7.07 -6.88 12.31
CA SER A 162 -6.54 -7.56 13.49
C SER A 162 -7.46 -7.33 14.68
N GLU A 163 -7.59 -8.32 15.57
CA GLU A 163 -8.52 -8.28 16.72
C GLU A 163 -8.26 -7.09 17.65
N ASP A 164 -7.01 -6.74 17.81
CA ASP A 164 -6.55 -5.64 18.67
C ASP A 164 -6.49 -4.29 17.95
N SER A 165 -6.94 -4.19 16.69
CA SER A 165 -6.98 -2.91 15.99
C SER A 165 -8.20 -2.09 16.36
N ILE A 166 -7.99 -0.79 16.46
CA ILE A 166 -9.04 0.20 16.66
C ILE A 166 -9.63 0.56 15.30
N GLU A 167 -10.90 0.30 15.12
CA GLU A 167 -11.62 0.68 13.90
C GLU A 167 -11.95 2.17 13.90
N ILE A 168 -11.69 2.82 12.78
CA ILE A 168 -12.05 4.21 12.54
C ILE A 168 -12.85 4.27 11.24
N ASP A 169 -14.15 4.44 11.37
CA ASP A 169 -14.98 4.82 10.23
C ASP A 169 -14.74 6.30 9.92
N SER A 170 -14.29 6.54 8.69
CA SER A 170 -13.96 7.85 8.17
C SER A 170 -14.96 8.35 7.14
N THR A 171 -16.13 7.71 7.01
CA THR A 171 -17.16 8.05 6.01
C THR A 171 -17.49 9.54 6.04
N ASP A 172 -17.86 10.04 7.22
CA ASP A 172 -18.31 11.43 7.43
C ASP A 172 -17.20 12.35 7.96
N LEU A 173 -15.95 11.87 8.02
CA LEU A 173 -14.85 12.64 8.59
C LEU A 173 -14.00 13.32 7.50
N THR A 174 -13.64 14.56 7.76
CA THR A 174 -12.55 15.25 7.05
C THR A 174 -11.19 14.63 7.43
N ILE A 175 -10.15 14.96 6.68
CA ILE A 175 -8.78 14.49 7.00
C ILE A 175 -8.36 14.98 8.39
N ASP A 176 -8.63 16.24 8.71
CA ASP A 176 -8.23 16.83 10.00
C ASP A 176 -8.95 16.16 11.17
N GLU A 177 -10.27 15.89 11.05
CA GLU A 177 -11.04 15.17 12.06
C GLU A 177 -10.55 13.73 12.26
N GLN A 178 -10.12 13.03 11.18
CA GLN A 178 -9.50 11.71 11.28
C GLN A 178 -8.19 11.78 12.07
N ILE A 179 -7.34 12.76 11.75
CA ILE A 179 -6.06 12.98 12.44
C ILE A 179 -6.29 13.28 13.91
N GLU A 180 -7.20 14.20 14.25
CA GLU A 180 -7.53 14.53 15.64
C GLU A 180 -8.06 13.32 16.41
N LYS A 181 -8.91 12.51 15.80
CA LYS A 181 -9.45 11.29 16.40
C LYS A 181 -8.34 10.30 16.74
N ILE A 182 -7.39 10.08 15.82
CA ILE A 182 -6.23 9.20 16.02
C ILE A 182 -5.34 9.76 17.13
N ILE A 183 -4.99 11.04 17.09
CA ILE A 183 -4.16 11.68 18.11
C ILE A 183 -4.78 11.60 19.51
N LYS A 184 -6.09 11.81 19.62
CA LYS A 184 -6.81 11.69 20.91
C LYS A 184 -6.69 10.28 21.50
N ILE A 185 -6.72 9.24 20.63
CA ILE A 185 -6.57 7.85 21.08
C ILE A 185 -5.13 7.60 21.56
N ILE A 186 -4.13 8.02 20.77
CA ILE A 186 -2.71 7.85 21.12
C ILE A 186 -2.37 8.53 22.44
N LYS A 187 -2.88 9.75 22.69
CA LYS A 187 -2.59 10.52 23.92
C LYS A 187 -3.29 9.99 25.18
N LYS A 188 -4.27 9.07 25.05
CA LYS A 188 -4.97 8.48 26.19
C LYS A 188 -4.28 7.24 26.76
N LYS A 189 -3.31 6.68 26.06
CA LYS A 189 -2.50 5.56 26.50
C LYS A 189 -1.17 6.04 27.10
#